data_fa2b33b446bd8a7ec02bdb48bb8f6a67
#
_entry.id   fa2b33b446bd8a7ec02bdb48bb8f6a67
#
_cell.length_a   1.000
_cell.length_b   1.000
_cell.length_c   1.000
_cell.angle_alpha   90.00
_cell.angle_beta   90.00
_cell.angle_gamma   90.00
#
_symmetry.space_group_name_H-M   'P 1'
#
loop_
_entity.id
_entity.type
_entity.pdbx_description
1 polymer ?
#
loop_
_entity_poly.entity_id
_entity_poly.type
_entity_poly.pdbx_seq_one_letter_code
_entity_poly.pdbx_strand_id
1 'polypeptide(L)'
;MAIGRKTLGLVANSLRESGKSGMIWSFLIQGGTQAINFVVTVILARLLMPEQFGLIGMIAIFIAISRALIDGGFVSSLIRTKDADNVDYSTVFFVNLISSVFLYGLLFITAPLISEFYQEEILIKLIRVLGLILIINAFSLVQSTKLNKALQFKTQFKLQLPSLIISALISIWMAYNNYGVWSLVAKDIIYAFLATLQLWWYANWIPSFVFDREKFKYHFNFGYKLSLTQIINTSFNNLYNVVIGKYFSAAQLGYFTRARSLEQLPTLFFYNAFNRVFYPLLAKVNDDDQQLKRVYSQLMRVVIFVVTPILIYLGVVAEPFFRWLLTEKWLPAVPYFQLLIISGIFYPIHQYNLNICKLKGRSDMVLKLSMLQNIMLLVGAFSAIWFGIYGLLYSLIVINILITFINAYFSGKLIGYNLKNQLKDILPILLLNVLIGIIFYFLQIRWLYKFPDLLNLIVSVIGFLVIYLFIAFAIRMKVINDLMSYRRK
;
A
#
# COMPACT_ATOMS: atom_id res chain seq x y z
N MET A 1 43.11 7.45 -25.58
CA MET A 1 42.06 8.18 -24.83
C MET A 1 40.70 8.23 -25.55
N ALA A 2 40.58 8.13 -26.87
CA ALA A 2 39.27 8.21 -27.58
C ALA A 2 38.42 6.96 -27.52
N ILE A 3 38.99 5.75 -27.36
CA ILE A 3 38.27 4.48 -27.29
C ILE A 3 37.50 4.33 -25.95
N GLY A 4 38.05 4.85 -24.85
CA GLY A 4 37.38 4.78 -23.54
C GLY A 4 36.15 5.69 -23.41
N ARG A 5 36.06 6.80 -24.14
CA ARG A 5 34.88 7.70 -24.13
C ARG A 5 33.71 7.12 -24.94
N LYS A 6 33.98 6.42 -26.04
CA LYS A 6 32.92 5.75 -26.84
C LYS A 6 32.30 4.56 -26.11
N THR A 7 33.10 3.75 -25.42
CA THR A 7 32.62 2.62 -24.61
C THR A 7 31.83 3.10 -23.36
N LEU A 8 32.30 4.16 -22.69
CA LEU A 8 31.53 4.78 -21.58
C LEU A 8 30.19 5.36 -22.06
N GLY A 9 30.18 6.00 -23.24
CA GLY A 9 28.94 6.52 -23.83
C GLY A 9 27.92 5.41 -24.21
N LEU A 10 28.40 4.29 -24.76
CA LEU A 10 27.55 3.14 -25.10
C LEU A 10 27.01 2.44 -23.85
N VAL A 11 27.82 2.28 -22.79
CA VAL A 11 27.39 1.73 -21.51
C VAL A 11 26.38 2.67 -20.81
N ALA A 12 26.63 3.99 -20.84
CA ALA A 12 25.69 4.96 -20.27
C ALA A 12 24.34 4.99 -21.03
N ASN A 13 24.36 4.87 -22.36
CA ASN A 13 23.13 4.82 -23.16
C ASN A 13 22.38 3.49 -22.97
N SER A 14 23.07 2.36 -22.89
CA SER A 14 22.44 1.06 -22.61
C SER A 14 21.84 1.01 -21.20
N LEU A 15 22.49 1.58 -20.21
CA LEU A 15 21.94 1.73 -18.85
C LEU A 15 20.74 2.68 -18.81
N ARG A 16 20.75 3.74 -19.61
CA ARG A 16 19.62 4.69 -19.72
C ARG A 16 18.42 4.05 -20.43
N GLU A 17 18.63 3.30 -21.48
CA GLU A 17 17.58 2.57 -22.20
C GLU A 17 17.03 1.40 -21.36
N SER A 18 17.89 0.62 -20.72
CA SER A 18 17.50 -0.42 -19.77
C SER A 18 16.74 0.16 -18.57
N GLY A 19 17.14 1.33 -18.06
CA GLY A 19 16.46 2.04 -16.99
C GLY A 19 15.06 2.54 -17.41
N LYS A 20 14.92 3.11 -18.61
CA LYS A 20 13.62 3.56 -19.13
C LYS A 20 12.68 2.37 -19.40
N SER A 21 13.16 1.34 -20.07
CA SER A 21 12.42 0.11 -20.30
C SER A 21 12.05 -0.56 -18.97
N GLY A 22 12.98 -0.66 -18.04
CA GLY A 22 12.74 -1.19 -16.68
C GLY A 22 11.68 -0.41 -15.90
N MET A 23 11.65 0.93 -16.02
CA MET A 23 10.60 1.76 -15.43
C MET A 23 9.22 1.45 -16.02
N ILE A 24 9.10 1.45 -17.35
CA ILE A 24 7.81 1.17 -18.02
C ILE A 24 7.30 -0.21 -17.62
N TRP A 25 8.16 -1.22 -17.69
CA TRP A 25 7.79 -2.58 -17.29
C TRP A 25 7.48 -2.69 -15.80
N SER A 26 8.19 -2.00 -14.92
CA SER A 26 7.86 -1.96 -13.49
C SER A 26 6.47 -1.34 -13.24
N PHE A 27 6.10 -0.31 -14.01
CA PHE A 27 4.76 0.26 -13.96
C PHE A 27 3.69 -0.70 -14.47
N LEU A 28 3.93 -1.35 -15.61
CA LEU A 28 3.01 -2.33 -16.19
C LEU A 28 2.84 -3.54 -15.28
N ILE A 29 3.91 -3.99 -14.63
CA ILE A 29 3.87 -5.08 -13.65
C ILE A 29 3.02 -4.69 -12.45
N GLN A 30 3.36 -3.59 -11.79
CA GLN A 30 2.64 -3.15 -10.60
C GLN A 30 1.17 -2.82 -10.91
N GLY A 31 0.92 -2.08 -11.98
CA GLY A 31 -0.43 -1.73 -12.42
C GLY A 31 -1.23 -2.94 -12.88
N GLY A 32 -0.62 -3.80 -13.71
CA GLY A 32 -1.28 -4.99 -14.25
C GLY A 32 -1.60 -6.03 -13.17
N THR A 33 -0.63 -6.35 -12.31
CA THR A 33 -0.87 -7.29 -11.19
C THR A 33 -1.89 -6.72 -10.20
N GLN A 34 -1.84 -5.42 -9.92
CA GLN A 34 -2.81 -4.77 -9.04
C GLN A 34 -4.22 -4.78 -9.65
N ALA A 35 -4.36 -4.54 -10.96
CA ALA A 35 -5.64 -4.58 -11.65
C ALA A 35 -6.24 -6.00 -11.65
N ILE A 36 -5.44 -7.02 -11.96
CA ILE A 36 -5.89 -8.42 -11.91
C ILE A 36 -6.29 -8.81 -10.47
N ASN A 37 -5.45 -8.50 -9.47
CA ASN A 37 -5.79 -8.76 -8.08
C ASN A 37 -7.06 -8.04 -7.63
N PHE A 38 -7.28 -6.81 -8.11
CA PHE A 38 -8.52 -6.07 -7.83
C PHE A 38 -9.74 -6.80 -8.41
N VAL A 39 -9.70 -7.18 -9.69
CA VAL A 39 -10.80 -7.90 -10.36
C VAL A 39 -11.09 -9.23 -9.64
N VAL A 40 -10.05 -10.03 -9.37
CA VAL A 40 -10.19 -11.29 -8.63
C VAL A 40 -10.79 -11.08 -7.25
N THR A 41 -10.32 -10.07 -6.54
CA THR A 41 -10.82 -9.70 -5.21
C THR A 41 -12.28 -9.28 -5.24
N VAL A 42 -12.71 -8.53 -6.26
CA VAL A 42 -14.13 -8.16 -6.47
C VAL A 42 -14.98 -9.40 -6.73
N ILE A 43 -14.54 -10.29 -7.63
CA ILE A 43 -15.27 -11.54 -7.92
C ILE A 43 -15.40 -12.39 -6.65
N LEU A 44 -14.31 -12.60 -5.91
CA LEU A 44 -14.34 -13.35 -4.65
C LEU A 44 -15.22 -12.65 -3.59
N ALA A 45 -15.22 -11.33 -3.51
CA ALA A 45 -16.08 -10.60 -2.59
C ALA A 45 -17.57 -10.70 -2.96
N ARG A 46 -17.90 -10.89 -4.24
CA ARG A 46 -19.27 -11.18 -4.68
C ARG A 46 -19.73 -12.60 -4.30
N LEU A 47 -18.81 -13.55 -4.27
CA LEU A 47 -19.13 -14.95 -3.96
C LEU A 47 -19.09 -15.23 -2.46
N LEU A 48 -18.09 -14.71 -1.77
CA LEU A 48 -17.80 -15.01 -0.37
C LEU A 48 -18.44 -14.01 0.60
N MET A 49 -18.65 -14.42 1.85
CA MET A 49 -19.19 -13.58 2.91
C MET A 49 -18.11 -12.68 3.54
N PRO A 50 -18.44 -11.52 4.10
CA PRO A 50 -17.50 -10.61 4.76
C PRO A 50 -16.68 -11.27 5.88
N GLU A 51 -17.28 -12.16 6.65
CA GLU A 51 -16.65 -12.92 7.73
C GLU A 51 -15.40 -13.69 7.25
N GLN A 52 -15.47 -14.29 6.06
CA GLN A 52 -14.36 -15.06 5.48
C GLN A 52 -13.15 -14.17 5.17
N PHE A 53 -13.37 -12.93 4.79
CA PHE A 53 -12.30 -11.94 4.64
C PHE A 53 -11.76 -11.45 5.98
N GLY A 54 -12.62 -11.39 7.00
CA GLY A 54 -12.22 -11.08 8.37
C GLY A 54 -11.27 -12.12 8.95
N LEU A 55 -11.59 -13.42 8.77
CA LEU A 55 -10.72 -14.52 9.22
C LEU A 55 -9.32 -14.43 8.60
N ILE A 56 -9.21 -14.12 7.31
CA ILE A 56 -7.90 -13.87 6.67
C ILE A 56 -7.24 -12.59 7.24
N GLY A 57 -8.02 -11.55 7.54
CA GLY A 57 -7.55 -10.33 8.19
C GLY A 57 -6.92 -10.56 9.57
N MET A 58 -7.47 -11.50 10.37
CA MET A 58 -6.93 -11.90 11.67
C MET A 58 -5.55 -12.57 11.56
N ILE A 59 -5.33 -13.36 10.51
CA ILE A 59 -4.08 -14.09 10.29
C ILE A 59 -3.01 -13.18 9.66
N ALA A 60 -3.42 -12.17 8.91
CA ALA A 60 -2.55 -11.37 8.06
C ALA A 60 -1.32 -10.79 8.79
N ILE A 61 -1.49 -10.34 10.05
CA ILE A 61 -0.38 -9.75 10.83
C ILE A 61 0.71 -10.79 11.14
N PHE A 62 0.31 -12.00 11.52
CA PHE A 62 1.27 -13.06 11.90
C PHE A 62 2.09 -13.49 10.69
N ILE A 63 1.46 -13.66 9.54
CA ILE A 63 2.15 -13.97 8.28
C ILE A 63 3.05 -12.80 7.86
N ALA A 64 2.59 -11.55 7.98
CA ALA A 64 3.37 -10.38 7.57
C ALA A 64 4.60 -10.15 8.46
N ILE A 65 4.49 -10.32 9.79
CA ILE A 65 5.63 -10.25 10.72
C ILE A 65 6.62 -11.39 10.44
N SER A 66 6.13 -12.62 10.25
CA SER A 66 6.97 -13.76 9.92
C SER A 66 7.75 -13.54 8.62
N ARG A 67 7.11 -13.00 7.57
CA ARG A 67 7.79 -12.61 6.32
C ARG A 67 8.89 -11.56 6.56
N ALA A 68 8.62 -10.54 7.38
CA ALA A 68 9.60 -9.51 7.68
C ALA A 68 10.81 -10.05 8.46
N LEU A 69 10.58 -11.03 9.34
CA LEU A 69 11.64 -11.74 10.05
C LEU A 69 12.46 -12.65 9.13
N ILE A 70 11.83 -13.39 8.23
CA ILE A 70 12.48 -14.28 7.25
C ILE A 70 13.33 -13.47 6.28
N ASP A 71 12.78 -12.37 5.71
CA ASP A 71 13.56 -11.50 4.83
C ASP A 71 14.80 -10.94 5.55
N GLY A 72 14.69 -10.62 6.83
CA GLY A 72 15.82 -10.15 7.64
C GLY A 72 16.60 -8.99 7.02
N GLY A 73 16.05 -8.34 5.98
CA GLY A 73 16.72 -7.33 5.15
C GLY A 73 17.80 -7.92 4.23
N PHE A 74 17.86 -9.26 4.09
CA PHE A 74 18.83 -9.95 3.23
C PHE A 74 18.65 -9.59 1.75
N VAL A 75 17.42 -9.43 1.28
CA VAL A 75 17.13 -8.99 -0.11
C VAL A 75 17.82 -7.66 -0.39
N SER A 76 17.64 -6.68 0.50
CA SER A 76 18.26 -5.36 0.35
C SER A 76 19.79 -5.43 0.42
N SER A 77 20.32 -6.28 1.29
CA SER A 77 21.77 -6.49 1.42
C SER A 77 22.36 -7.12 0.16
N LEU A 78 21.74 -8.16 -0.40
CA LEU A 78 22.20 -8.80 -1.65
C LEU A 78 22.16 -7.86 -2.85
N ILE A 79 21.11 -7.03 -2.98
CA ILE A 79 20.99 -6.04 -4.06
C ILE A 79 22.10 -4.99 -3.94
N ARG A 80 22.41 -4.53 -2.72
CA ARG A 80 23.46 -3.54 -2.46
C ARG A 80 24.86 -4.07 -2.74
N THR A 81 25.13 -5.36 -2.48
CA THR A 81 26.44 -5.98 -2.66
C THR A 81 26.73 -6.12 -4.15
N LYS A 82 27.69 -5.34 -4.69
CA LYS A 82 28.01 -5.31 -6.13
C LYS A 82 28.46 -6.70 -6.62
N ASP A 83 29.43 -7.29 -5.92
CA ASP A 83 30.13 -8.53 -6.29
C ASP A 83 29.64 -9.72 -5.47
N ALA A 84 28.31 -9.82 -5.23
CA ALA A 84 27.72 -10.96 -4.58
C ALA A 84 27.95 -12.23 -5.41
N ASP A 85 28.61 -13.20 -4.83
CA ASP A 85 28.94 -14.47 -5.47
C ASP A 85 27.93 -15.59 -5.09
N ASN A 86 28.21 -16.80 -5.58
CA ASN A 86 27.32 -17.94 -5.33
C ASN A 86 27.26 -18.31 -3.83
N VAL A 87 28.33 -18.03 -3.06
CA VAL A 87 28.37 -18.32 -1.62
C VAL A 87 27.47 -17.34 -0.86
N ASP A 88 27.44 -16.04 -1.24
CA ASP A 88 26.52 -15.06 -0.67
C ASP A 88 25.05 -15.49 -0.87
N TYR A 89 24.69 -15.83 -2.14
CA TYR A 89 23.33 -16.26 -2.46
C TYR A 89 22.94 -17.56 -1.75
N SER A 90 23.85 -18.54 -1.69
CA SER A 90 23.60 -19.83 -1.03
C SER A 90 23.46 -19.68 0.49
N THR A 91 24.34 -18.89 1.12
CA THR A 91 24.28 -18.59 2.55
C THR A 91 22.94 -17.95 2.90
N VAL A 92 22.52 -16.92 2.16
CA VAL A 92 21.23 -16.24 2.39
C VAL A 92 20.06 -17.20 2.13
N PHE A 93 20.13 -18.03 1.09
CA PHE A 93 19.08 -19.01 0.79
C PHE A 93 18.84 -19.96 1.96
N PHE A 94 19.89 -20.61 2.48
CA PHE A 94 19.75 -21.55 3.58
C PHE A 94 19.32 -20.88 4.90
N VAL A 95 19.81 -19.68 5.19
CA VAL A 95 19.35 -18.92 6.36
C VAL A 95 17.86 -18.63 6.26
N ASN A 96 17.38 -18.16 5.12
CA ASN A 96 15.97 -17.88 4.90
C ASN A 96 15.10 -19.14 4.97
N LEU A 97 15.58 -20.25 4.40
CA LEU A 97 14.87 -21.53 4.44
C LEU A 97 14.75 -22.04 5.88
N ILE A 98 15.86 -22.07 6.63
CA ILE A 98 15.86 -22.50 8.04
C ILE A 98 14.97 -21.58 8.88
N SER A 99 15.09 -20.26 8.70
CA SER A 99 14.25 -19.28 9.39
C SER A 99 12.77 -19.46 9.07
N SER A 100 12.43 -19.78 7.80
CA SER A 100 11.05 -20.00 7.39
C SER A 100 10.45 -21.26 7.99
N VAL A 101 11.21 -22.35 8.05
CA VAL A 101 10.79 -23.61 8.72
C VAL A 101 10.61 -23.40 10.22
N PHE A 102 11.54 -22.70 10.86
CA PHE A 102 11.46 -22.37 12.28
C PHE A 102 10.21 -21.50 12.59
N LEU A 103 10.01 -20.42 11.83
CA LEU A 103 8.88 -19.51 12.05
C LEU A 103 7.53 -20.16 11.67
N TYR A 104 7.51 -21.02 10.65
CA TYR A 104 6.34 -21.84 10.36
C TYR A 104 6.04 -22.79 11.51
N GLY A 105 7.05 -23.51 12.04
CA GLY A 105 6.91 -24.38 13.21
C GLY A 105 6.38 -23.62 14.43
N LEU A 106 6.91 -22.41 14.67
CA LEU A 106 6.42 -21.54 15.74
C LEU A 106 4.93 -21.17 15.54
N LEU A 107 4.56 -20.73 14.34
CA LEU A 107 3.16 -20.43 14.01
C LEU A 107 2.25 -21.66 14.11
N PHE A 108 2.74 -22.83 13.69
CA PHE A 108 1.99 -24.08 13.77
C PHE A 108 1.66 -24.46 15.21
N ILE A 109 2.66 -24.32 16.11
CA ILE A 109 2.52 -24.61 17.56
C ILE A 109 1.67 -23.54 18.24
N THR A 110 1.82 -22.26 17.89
CA THR A 110 1.08 -21.16 18.50
C THR A 110 -0.32 -20.96 17.90
N ALA A 111 -0.68 -21.67 16.83
CA ALA A 111 -1.99 -21.55 16.20
C ALA A 111 -3.18 -21.74 17.16
N PRO A 112 -3.19 -22.70 18.13
CA PRO A 112 -4.26 -22.80 19.12
C PRO A 112 -4.35 -21.55 20.00
N LEU A 113 -3.23 -20.96 20.43
CA LEU A 113 -3.22 -19.73 21.24
C LEU A 113 -3.79 -18.54 20.48
N ILE A 114 -3.47 -18.44 19.19
CA ILE A 114 -4.00 -17.40 18.30
C ILE A 114 -5.52 -17.59 18.10
N SER A 115 -5.97 -18.83 17.93
CA SER A 115 -7.37 -19.20 17.84
C SER A 115 -8.14 -18.84 19.11
N GLU A 116 -7.61 -19.17 20.28
CA GLU A 116 -8.16 -18.79 21.57
C GLU A 116 -8.20 -17.27 21.76
N PHE A 117 -7.13 -16.57 21.34
CA PHE A 117 -7.08 -15.12 21.40
C PHE A 117 -8.21 -14.48 20.59
N TYR A 118 -8.54 -14.96 19.40
CA TYR A 118 -9.64 -14.44 18.57
C TYR A 118 -10.99 -15.11 18.79
N GLN A 119 -11.04 -16.22 19.56
CA GLN A 119 -12.22 -17.05 19.78
C GLN A 119 -12.81 -17.63 18.46
N GLU A 120 -11.93 -18.03 17.54
CA GLU A 120 -12.28 -18.57 16.22
C GLU A 120 -11.51 -19.86 15.95
N GLU A 121 -12.13 -21.03 16.18
CA GLU A 121 -11.47 -22.35 16.06
C GLU A 121 -10.91 -22.65 14.67
N ILE A 122 -11.57 -22.14 13.63
CA ILE A 122 -11.14 -22.35 12.24
C ILE A 122 -9.74 -21.80 11.98
N LEU A 123 -9.30 -20.79 12.76
CA LEU A 123 -7.97 -20.18 12.62
C LEU A 123 -6.83 -21.18 12.80
N ILE A 124 -6.99 -22.23 13.61
CA ILE A 124 -5.97 -23.28 13.79
C ILE A 124 -5.62 -23.89 12.43
N LYS A 125 -6.64 -24.33 11.70
CA LYS A 125 -6.45 -24.95 10.37
C LYS A 125 -5.94 -23.94 9.35
N LEU A 126 -6.51 -22.74 9.35
CA LEU A 126 -6.14 -21.68 8.41
C LEU A 126 -4.69 -21.24 8.61
N ILE A 127 -4.22 -21.02 9.85
CA ILE A 127 -2.84 -20.62 10.16
C ILE A 127 -1.86 -21.72 9.74
N ARG A 128 -2.17 -22.98 10.05
CA ARG A 128 -1.32 -24.12 9.69
C ARG A 128 -1.16 -24.27 8.19
N VAL A 129 -2.26 -24.14 7.44
CA VAL A 129 -2.20 -24.28 5.98
C VAL A 129 -1.62 -23.03 5.33
N LEU A 130 -2.11 -21.83 5.67
CA LEU A 130 -1.61 -20.58 5.07
C LEU A 130 -0.15 -20.30 5.46
N GLY A 131 0.29 -20.74 6.64
CA GLY A 131 1.69 -20.62 7.08
C GLY A 131 2.70 -21.31 6.15
N LEU A 132 2.29 -22.34 5.40
CA LEU A 132 3.16 -22.99 4.39
C LEU A 132 3.70 -22.01 3.35
N ILE A 133 3.00 -20.89 3.13
CA ILE A 133 3.44 -19.85 2.20
C ILE A 133 4.81 -19.25 2.60
N LEU A 134 5.17 -19.31 3.89
CA LEU A 134 6.46 -18.83 4.38
C LEU A 134 7.60 -19.68 3.82
N ILE A 135 7.45 -21.01 3.88
CA ILE A 135 8.43 -21.96 3.34
C ILE A 135 8.47 -21.85 1.83
N ILE A 136 7.32 -21.85 1.15
CA ILE A 136 7.24 -21.76 -0.31
C ILE A 136 7.95 -20.50 -0.81
N ASN A 137 7.71 -19.35 -0.19
CA ASN A 137 8.33 -18.08 -0.58
C ASN A 137 9.85 -18.05 -0.29
N ALA A 138 10.34 -18.74 0.75
CA ALA A 138 11.77 -18.82 1.03
C ALA A 138 12.54 -19.49 -0.12
N PHE A 139 11.94 -20.49 -0.77
CA PHE A 139 12.54 -21.11 -1.98
C PHE A 139 12.67 -20.13 -3.16
N SER A 140 11.85 -19.11 -3.28
CA SER A 140 11.86 -18.18 -4.42
C SER A 140 12.58 -16.85 -4.15
N LEU A 141 12.94 -16.57 -2.90
CA LEU A 141 13.45 -15.26 -2.47
C LEU A 141 14.75 -14.90 -3.19
N VAL A 142 15.73 -15.80 -3.26
CA VAL A 142 17.03 -15.53 -3.90
C VAL A 142 16.88 -15.38 -5.41
N GLN A 143 16.11 -16.26 -6.07
CA GLN A 143 15.87 -16.18 -7.52
C GLN A 143 15.20 -14.84 -7.89
N SER A 144 14.18 -14.43 -7.13
CA SER A 144 13.52 -13.15 -7.30
C SER A 144 14.48 -11.98 -7.08
N THR A 145 15.35 -12.07 -6.06
CA THR A 145 16.37 -11.04 -5.76
C THR A 145 17.37 -10.89 -6.91
N LYS A 146 17.81 -12.00 -7.53
CA LYS A 146 18.71 -11.97 -8.69
C LYS A 146 18.07 -11.26 -9.87
N LEU A 147 16.79 -11.54 -10.17
CA LEU A 147 16.04 -10.85 -11.23
C LEU A 147 15.88 -9.34 -10.93
N ASN A 148 15.60 -8.97 -9.68
CA ASN A 148 15.51 -7.58 -9.25
C ASN A 148 16.85 -6.85 -9.40
N LYS A 149 17.95 -7.48 -8.98
CA LYS A 149 19.32 -6.93 -9.10
C LYS A 149 19.71 -6.74 -10.56
N ALA A 150 19.30 -7.68 -11.44
CA ALA A 150 19.54 -7.61 -12.89
C ALA A 150 18.53 -6.69 -13.63
N LEU A 151 17.60 -6.02 -12.94
CA LEU A 151 16.54 -5.17 -13.51
C LEU A 151 15.65 -5.91 -14.54
N GLN A 152 15.55 -7.25 -14.44
CA GLN A 152 14.78 -8.08 -15.36
C GLN A 152 13.29 -8.13 -15.00
N PHE A 153 12.67 -6.96 -14.83
CA PHE A 153 11.27 -6.85 -14.45
C PHE A 153 10.32 -7.51 -15.48
N LYS A 154 10.58 -7.32 -16.77
CA LYS A 154 9.78 -7.98 -17.83
C LYS A 154 9.69 -9.49 -17.66
N THR A 155 10.80 -10.14 -17.38
CA THR A 155 10.89 -11.57 -17.12
C THR A 155 10.10 -11.95 -15.87
N GLN A 156 10.29 -11.20 -14.80
CA GLN A 156 9.57 -11.43 -13.55
C GLN A 156 8.05 -11.36 -13.74
N PHE A 157 7.56 -10.39 -14.53
CA PHE A 157 6.14 -10.28 -14.87
C PHE A 157 5.64 -11.50 -15.66
N LYS A 158 6.37 -11.89 -16.71
CA LYS A 158 5.99 -13.04 -17.53
C LYS A 158 5.90 -14.33 -16.71
N LEU A 159 6.75 -14.49 -15.70
CA LEU A 159 6.73 -15.65 -14.80
C LEU A 159 5.60 -15.56 -13.77
N GLN A 160 5.28 -14.38 -13.25
CA GLN A 160 4.23 -14.22 -12.23
C GLN A 160 2.82 -14.27 -12.81
N LEU A 161 2.62 -13.79 -14.04
CA LEU A 161 1.30 -13.62 -14.64
C LEU A 161 0.51 -14.94 -14.75
N PRO A 162 1.08 -16.05 -15.26
CA PRO A 162 0.38 -17.34 -15.31
C PRO A 162 -0.01 -17.85 -13.93
N SER A 163 0.88 -17.72 -12.93
CA SER A 163 0.60 -18.11 -11.55
C SER A 163 -0.58 -17.34 -10.98
N LEU A 164 -0.64 -16.02 -11.26
CA LEU A 164 -1.72 -15.16 -10.82
C LEU A 164 -3.06 -15.55 -11.47
N ILE A 165 -3.07 -15.82 -12.77
CA ILE A 165 -4.28 -16.21 -13.49
C ILE A 165 -4.77 -17.58 -13.03
N ILE A 166 -3.89 -18.57 -12.93
CA ILE A 166 -4.26 -19.95 -12.52
C ILE A 166 -4.79 -19.94 -11.08
N SER A 167 -4.09 -19.28 -10.15
CA SER A 167 -4.54 -19.18 -8.76
C SER A 167 -5.88 -18.45 -8.63
N ALA A 168 -6.12 -17.42 -9.46
CA ALA A 168 -7.38 -16.71 -9.53
C ALA A 168 -8.52 -17.62 -10.01
N LEU A 169 -8.32 -18.35 -11.12
CA LEU A 169 -9.33 -19.24 -11.67
C LEU A 169 -9.70 -20.37 -10.68
N ILE A 170 -8.70 -20.98 -10.05
CA ILE A 170 -8.94 -22.04 -9.06
C ILE A 170 -9.68 -21.46 -7.83
N SER A 171 -9.26 -20.30 -7.35
CA SER A 171 -9.92 -19.70 -6.18
C SER A 171 -11.37 -19.29 -6.45
N ILE A 172 -11.67 -18.78 -7.65
CA ILE A 172 -13.02 -18.44 -8.09
C ILE A 172 -13.86 -19.71 -8.22
N TRP A 173 -13.30 -20.76 -8.83
CA TRP A 173 -13.99 -22.07 -8.92
C TRP A 173 -14.29 -22.64 -7.53
N MET A 174 -13.34 -22.60 -6.59
CA MET A 174 -13.57 -23.02 -5.20
C MET A 174 -14.65 -22.18 -4.51
N ALA A 175 -14.61 -20.84 -4.69
CA ALA A 175 -15.61 -19.95 -4.11
C ALA A 175 -17.03 -20.26 -4.64
N TYR A 176 -17.15 -20.54 -5.95
CA TYR A 176 -18.41 -20.92 -6.58
C TYR A 176 -18.96 -22.26 -6.05
N ASN A 177 -18.07 -23.20 -5.72
CA ASN A 177 -18.43 -24.50 -5.14
C ASN A 177 -18.53 -24.48 -3.59
N ASN A 178 -18.70 -23.29 -2.97
CA ASN A 178 -18.94 -23.12 -1.55
C ASN A 178 -17.79 -23.58 -0.61
N TYR A 179 -16.54 -23.59 -1.07
CA TYR A 179 -15.37 -23.86 -0.20
C TYR A 179 -15.07 -22.70 0.78
N GLY A 180 -15.79 -21.60 0.69
CA GLY A 180 -15.72 -20.49 1.63
C GLY A 180 -14.31 -19.89 1.75
N VAL A 181 -13.84 -19.70 2.99
CA VAL A 181 -12.52 -19.10 3.29
C VAL A 181 -11.35 -19.84 2.64
N TRP A 182 -11.50 -21.14 2.40
CA TRP A 182 -10.47 -21.96 1.75
C TRP A 182 -10.16 -21.50 0.34
N SER A 183 -11.08 -20.83 -0.35
CA SER A 183 -10.85 -20.22 -1.65
C SER A 183 -9.80 -19.11 -1.59
N LEU A 184 -9.80 -18.31 -0.51
CA LEU A 184 -8.82 -17.26 -0.28
C LEU A 184 -7.45 -17.85 0.06
N VAL A 185 -7.41 -18.88 0.91
CA VAL A 185 -6.19 -19.61 1.26
C VAL A 185 -5.57 -20.27 0.03
N ALA A 186 -6.40 -20.97 -0.76
CA ALA A 186 -5.94 -21.63 -1.99
C ALA A 186 -5.35 -20.64 -2.99
N LYS A 187 -5.97 -19.47 -3.17
CA LYS A 187 -5.46 -18.41 -4.04
C LYS A 187 -4.01 -18.07 -3.69
N ASP A 188 -3.74 -17.81 -2.41
CA ASP A 188 -2.42 -17.34 -1.99
C ASP A 188 -1.36 -18.45 -2.02
N ILE A 189 -1.72 -19.68 -1.64
CA ILE A 189 -0.80 -20.84 -1.67
C ILE A 189 -0.50 -21.25 -3.10
N ILE A 190 -1.51 -21.39 -3.96
CA ILE A 190 -1.32 -21.80 -5.36
C ILE A 190 -0.50 -20.75 -6.10
N TYR A 191 -0.78 -19.46 -5.88
CA TYR A 191 0.03 -18.38 -6.44
C TYR A 191 1.49 -18.51 -6.01
N ALA A 192 1.77 -18.63 -4.72
CA ALA A 192 3.13 -18.76 -4.19
C ALA A 192 3.84 -20.00 -4.75
N PHE A 193 3.15 -21.13 -4.77
CA PHE A 193 3.70 -22.40 -5.28
C PHE A 193 4.06 -22.32 -6.76
N LEU A 194 3.11 -21.90 -7.61
CA LEU A 194 3.33 -21.79 -9.04
C LEU A 194 4.39 -20.74 -9.40
N ALA A 195 4.37 -19.58 -8.72
CA ALA A 195 5.37 -18.55 -8.93
C ALA A 195 6.78 -19.03 -8.53
N THR A 196 6.91 -19.76 -7.42
CA THR A 196 8.17 -20.38 -7.01
C THR A 196 8.63 -21.42 -8.02
N LEU A 197 7.74 -22.31 -8.45
CA LEU A 197 8.07 -23.34 -9.44
C LEU A 197 8.58 -22.75 -10.76
N GLN A 198 7.92 -21.70 -11.26
CA GLN A 198 8.34 -21.02 -12.49
C GLN A 198 9.67 -20.29 -12.33
N LEU A 199 9.91 -19.68 -11.16
CA LEU A 199 11.21 -19.06 -10.87
C LEU A 199 12.34 -20.09 -10.85
N TRP A 200 12.13 -21.24 -10.28
CA TRP A 200 13.10 -22.32 -10.28
C TRP A 200 13.35 -22.88 -11.68
N TRP A 201 12.32 -23.02 -12.48
CA TRP A 201 12.47 -23.48 -13.86
C TRP A 201 13.24 -22.47 -14.74
N TYR A 202 13.00 -21.17 -14.52
CA TYR A 202 13.65 -20.12 -15.29
C TYR A 202 15.06 -19.79 -14.81
N ALA A 203 15.27 -19.78 -13.49
CA ALA A 203 16.54 -19.40 -12.90
C ALA A 203 17.54 -20.55 -13.02
N ASN A 204 18.53 -20.42 -13.90
CA ASN A 204 19.66 -21.37 -14.01
C ASN A 204 20.61 -21.28 -12.79
N TRP A 205 20.05 -21.17 -11.59
CA TRP A 205 20.81 -21.09 -10.35
C TRP A 205 20.27 -22.06 -9.31
N ILE A 206 21.16 -22.88 -8.80
CA ILE A 206 20.91 -23.84 -7.72
C ILE A 206 21.80 -23.46 -6.55
N PRO A 207 21.30 -23.45 -5.30
CA PRO A 207 22.12 -23.19 -4.15
C PRO A 207 23.17 -24.27 -3.95
N SER A 208 24.40 -23.90 -3.72
CA SER A 208 25.47 -24.80 -3.30
C SER A 208 25.31 -25.06 -1.80
N PHE A 209 25.56 -26.28 -1.34
CA PHE A 209 25.54 -26.62 0.09
C PHE A 209 26.74 -26.01 0.83
N VAL A 210 26.82 -24.66 0.82
CA VAL A 210 27.89 -23.89 1.47
C VAL A 210 27.24 -22.84 2.37
N PHE A 211 27.72 -22.75 3.60
CA PHE A 211 27.38 -21.69 4.54
C PHE A 211 28.67 -20.97 4.94
N ASP A 212 28.71 -19.67 4.70
CA ASP A 212 29.84 -18.82 5.11
C ASP A 212 29.39 -17.89 6.23
N ARG A 213 30.05 -18.01 7.40
CA ARG A 213 29.72 -17.25 8.61
C ARG A 213 30.02 -15.75 8.45
N GLU A 214 31.09 -15.39 7.73
CA GLU A 214 31.48 -13.98 7.54
C GLU A 214 30.48 -13.29 6.60
N LYS A 215 30.08 -13.96 5.53
CA LYS A 215 29.04 -13.47 4.61
C LYS A 215 27.68 -13.36 5.30
N PHE A 216 27.31 -14.37 6.11
CA PHE A 216 26.11 -14.28 6.95
C PHE A 216 26.16 -13.05 7.85
N LYS A 217 27.24 -12.85 8.60
CA LYS A 217 27.41 -11.72 9.51
C LYS A 217 27.36 -10.36 8.75
N TYR A 218 27.96 -10.30 7.57
CA TYR A 218 27.92 -9.11 6.71
C TYR A 218 26.49 -8.75 6.30
N HIS A 219 25.74 -9.70 5.76
CA HIS A 219 24.36 -9.47 5.33
C HIS A 219 23.42 -9.23 6.53
N PHE A 220 23.57 -9.98 7.62
CA PHE A 220 22.76 -9.84 8.82
C PHE A 220 22.95 -8.48 9.50
N ASN A 221 24.19 -8.02 9.68
CA ASN A 221 24.49 -6.74 10.33
C ASN A 221 23.87 -5.54 9.58
N PHE A 222 23.75 -5.64 8.27
CA PHE A 222 23.03 -4.64 7.47
C PHE A 222 21.52 -4.83 7.55
N GLY A 223 21.06 -6.06 7.44
CA GLY A 223 19.66 -6.41 7.27
C GLY A 223 18.80 -6.28 8.52
N TYR A 224 19.31 -6.67 9.71
CA TYR A 224 18.48 -6.75 10.93
C TYR A 224 17.85 -5.41 11.33
N LYS A 225 18.53 -4.27 11.07
CA LYS A 225 17.99 -2.93 11.35
C LYS A 225 16.80 -2.61 10.44
N LEU A 226 16.89 -3.00 9.17
CA LEU A 226 15.81 -2.85 8.20
C LEU A 226 14.63 -3.75 8.55
N SER A 227 14.92 -5.00 8.92
CA SER A 227 13.91 -5.97 9.36
C SER A 227 13.17 -5.48 10.60
N LEU A 228 13.87 -4.97 11.61
CA LEU A 228 13.26 -4.41 12.81
C LEU A 228 12.33 -3.24 12.47
N THR A 229 12.77 -2.33 11.61
CA THR A 229 11.93 -1.23 11.12
C THR A 229 10.69 -1.74 10.40
N GLN A 230 10.84 -2.76 9.56
CA GLN A 230 9.73 -3.38 8.84
C GLN A 230 8.74 -4.07 9.78
N ILE A 231 9.21 -4.77 10.80
CA ILE A 231 8.37 -5.41 11.82
C ILE A 231 7.54 -4.36 12.56
N ILE A 232 8.17 -3.29 13.03
CA ILE A 232 7.49 -2.18 13.71
C ILE A 232 6.39 -1.61 12.80
N ASN A 233 6.74 -1.24 11.57
CA ASN A 233 5.79 -0.68 10.61
C ASN A 233 4.63 -1.66 10.32
N THR A 234 4.92 -2.94 10.12
CA THR A 234 3.93 -3.98 9.87
C THR A 234 2.97 -4.15 11.05
N SER A 235 3.51 -4.14 12.28
CA SER A 235 2.71 -4.25 13.50
C SER A 235 1.72 -3.08 13.63
N PHE A 236 2.19 -1.84 13.46
CA PHE A 236 1.33 -0.68 13.55
C PHE A 236 0.33 -0.56 12.38
N ASN A 237 0.72 -0.95 11.18
CA ASN A 237 -0.18 -0.97 10.03
C ASN A 237 -1.34 -1.96 10.20
N ASN A 238 -1.12 -3.04 10.97
CA ASN A 238 -2.13 -4.05 11.24
C ASN A 238 -2.78 -3.92 12.62
N LEU A 239 -2.40 -2.91 13.41
CA LEU A 239 -2.89 -2.74 14.78
C LEU A 239 -4.42 -2.75 14.86
N TYR A 240 -5.08 -1.97 14.00
CA TYR A 240 -6.54 -1.91 13.97
C TYR A 240 -7.17 -3.23 13.53
N ASN A 241 -6.54 -3.99 12.65
CA ASN A 241 -7.00 -5.34 12.28
C ASN A 241 -6.99 -6.27 13.49
N VAL A 242 -5.92 -6.20 14.31
CA VAL A 242 -5.81 -7.02 15.54
C VAL A 242 -6.86 -6.62 16.56
N VAL A 243 -7.02 -5.31 16.81
CA VAL A 243 -8.00 -4.80 17.76
C VAL A 243 -9.42 -5.14 17.33
N ILE A 244 -9.76 -4.90 16.05
CA ILE A 244 -11.09 -5.21 15.53
C ILE A 244 -11.34 -6.72 15.58
N GLY A 245 -10.38 -7.55 15.17
CA GLY A 245 -10.51 -9.01 15.22
C GLY A 245 -10.67 -9.55 16.62
N LYS A 246 -10.02 -8.94 17.64
CA LYS A 246 -10.11 -9.39 19.04
C LYS A 246 -11.39 -9.00 19.73
N TYR A 247 -11.84 -7.74 19.55
CA TYR A 247 -12.91 -7.16 20.36
C TYR A 247 -14.25 -7.10 19.63
N PHE A 248 -14.27 -7.41 18.32
CA PHE A 248 -15.47 -7.40 17.49
C PHE A 248 -15.57 -8.69 16.68
N SER A 249 -16.51 -8.77 15.73
CA SER A 249 -16.71 -9.98 14.94
C SER A 249 -15.77 -10.07 13.71
N ALA A 250 -15.55 -11.29 13.21
CA ALA A 250 -14.86 -11.52 11.94
C ALA A 250 -15.55 -10.77 10.79
N ALA A 251 -16.88 -10.70 10.77
CA ALA A 251 -17.63 -9.94 9.77
C ALA A 251 -17.28 -8.44 9.80
N GLN A 252 -17.21 -7.82 10.99
CA GLN A 252 -16.84 -6.41 11.15
C GLN A 252 -15.40 -6.15 10.70
N LEU A 253 -14.47 -7.06 10.99
CA LEU A 253 -13.11 -6.98 10.45
C LEU A 253 -13.11 -7.12 8.92
N GLY A 254 -13.95 -8.00 8.37
CA GLY A 254 -14.14 -8.13 6.93
C GLY A 254 -14.62 -6.83 6.28
N TYR A 255 -15.63 -6.19 6.85
CA TYR A 255 -16.11 -4.87 6.40
C TYR A 255 -15.02 -3.81 6.47
N PHE A 256 -14.31 -3.74 7.59
CA PHE A 256 -13.22 -2.79 7.77
C PHE A 256 -12.07 -2.99 6.77
N THR A 257 -11.58 -4.21 6.63
CA THR A 257 -10.46 -4.52 5.73
C THR A 257 -10.81 -4.25 4.29
N ARG A 258 -12.07 -4.51 3.88
CA ARG A 258 -12.55 -4.24 2.53
C ARG A 258 -12.72 -2.75 2.28
N ALA A 259 -13.38 -2.03 3.19
CA ALA A 259 -13.52 -0.59 3.12
C ALA A 259 -12.15 0.11 3.04
N ARG A 260 -11.20 -0.30 3.89
CA ARG A 260 -9.82 0.22 3.90
C ARG A 260 -9.08 -0.09 2.60
N SER A 261 -9.22 -1.30 2.07
CA SER A 261 -8.58 -1.69 0.80
C SER A 261 -9.09 -0.83 -0.37
N LEU A 262 -10.40 -0.55 -0.44
CA LEU A 262 -10.98 0.29 -1.49
C LEU A 262 -10.60 1.76 -1.34
N GLU A 263 -10.53 2.29 -0.12
CA GLU A 263 -10.06 3.66 0.16
C GLU A 263 -8.59 3.84 -0.22
N GLN A 264 -7.75 2.85 0.11
CA GLN A 264 -6.31 2.92 -0.17
C GLN A 264 -5.97 2.86 -1.67
N LEU A 265 -6.80 2.28 -2.51
CA LEU A 265 -6.52 2.22 -3.95
C LEU A 265 -6.27 3.60 -4.58
N PRO A 266 -7.19 4.57 -4.54
CA PRO A 266 -6.93 5.90 -5.08
C PRO A 266 -5.87 6.65 -4.28
N THR A 267 -5.90 6.58 -2.95
CA THR A 267 -5.00 7.31 -2.06
C THR A 267 -3.53 6.95 -2.32
N LEU A 268 -3.19 5.66 -2.32
CA LEU A 268 -1.82 5.19 -2.56
C LEU A 268 -1.41 5.32 -4.03
N PHE A 269 -2.33 5.11 -4.96
CA PHE A 269 -2.02 5.29 -6.39
C PHE A 269 -1.54 6.71 -6.67
N PHE A 270 -2.30 7.71 -6.26
CA PHE A 270 -1.92 9.11 -6.48
C PHE A 270 -0.70 9.50 -5.66
N TYR A 271 -0.61 9.09 -4.40
CA TYR A 271 0.58 9.34 -3.59
C TYR A 271 1.85 8.82 -4.28
N ASN A 272 1.86 7.56 -4.71
CA ASN A 272 3.02 6.95 -5.35
C ASN A 272 3.35 7.60 -6.70
N ALA A 273 2.32 7.90 -7.52
CA ALA A 273 2.50 8.55 -8.81
C ALA A 273 3.15 9.94 -8.66
N PHE A 274 2.60 10.75 -7.77
CA PHE A 274 3.12 12.09 -7.53
C PHE A 274 4.48 12.07 -6.83
N ASN A 275 4.70 11.17 -5.86
CA ASN A 275 5.96 11.10 -5.13
C ASN A 275 7.15 10.76 -6.05
N ARG A 276 6.95 9.92 -7.06
CA ARG A 276 7.98 9.59 -8.06
C ARG A 276 8.45 10.79 -8.88
N VAL A 277 7.57 11.76 -9.12
CA VAL A 277 7.87 12.98 -9.89
C VAL A 277 8.31 14.11 -8.97
N PHE A 278 7.61 14.30 -7.88
CA PHE A 278 7.77 15.48 -7.02
C PHE A 278 9.00 15.41 -6.13
N TYR A 279 9.33 14.23 -5.60
CA TYR A 279 10.50 14.09 -4.74
C TYR A 279 11.82 14.43 -5.45
N PRO A 280 12.11 13.92 -6.68
CA PRO A 280 13.29 14.34 -7.44
C PRO A 280 13.26 15.82 -7.85
N LEU A 281 12.07 16.36 -8.16
CA LEU A 281 11.91 17.77 -8.53
C LEU A 281 12.25 18.69 -7.34
N LEU A 282 11.74 18.37 -6.15
CA LEU A 282 12.04 19.10 -4.92
C LEU A 282 13.52 18.96 -4.54
N ALA A 283 14.14 17.81 -4.78
CA ALA A 283 15.55 17.59 -4.52
C ALA A 283 16.45 18.53 -5.36
N LYS A 284 16.06 18.84 -6.60
CA LYS A 284 16.80 19.76 -7.48
C LYS A 284 16.81 21.22 -7.00
N VAL A 285 15.82 21.60 -6.20
CA VAL A 285 15.67 22.99 -5.70
C VAL A 285 15.89 23.07 -4.18
N ASN A 286 16.49 22.02 -3.60
CA ASN A 286 16.63 21.90 -2.14
C ASN A 286 17.57 22.94 -1.51
N ASP A 287 18.50 23.50 -2.31
CA ASP A 287 19.50 24.47 -1.83
C ASP A 287 18.92 25.90 -1.71
N ASP A 288 17.79 26.18 -2.36
CA ASP A 288 17.08 27.46 -2.27
C ASP A 288 15.74 27.28 -1.54
N ASP A 289 15.68 27.70 -0.29
CA ASP A 289 14.48 27.58 0.56
C ASP A 289 13.26 28.32 0.00
N GLN A 290 13.46 29.46 -0.67
CA GLN A 290 12.35 30.22 -1.26
C GLN A 290 11.78 29.50 -2.48
N GLN A 291 12.65 29.00 -3.35
CA GLN A 291 12.27 28.22 -4.50
C GLN A 291 11.63 26.90 -4.07
N LEU A 292 12.22 26.19 -3.11
CA LEU A 292 11.69 24.96 -2.52
C LEU A 292 10.28 25.16 -1.97
N LYS A 293 10.06 26.21 -1.17
CA LYS A 293 8.75 26.58 -0.63
C LYS A 293 7.73 26.82 -1.74
N ARG A 294 8.11 27.58 -2.78
CA ARG A 294 7.22 27.89 -3.92
C ARG A 294 6.81 26.63 -4.66
N VAL A 295 7.79 25.80 -5.04
CA VAL A 295 7.54 24.55 -5.77
C VAL A 295 6.73 23.59 -4.91
N TYR A 296 7.08 23.41 -3.63
CA TYR A 296 6.35 22.55 -2.71
C TYR A 296 4.88 22.97 -2.54
N SER A 297 4.59 24.27 -2.34
CA SER A 297 3.22 24.76 -2.19
C SER A 297 2.40 24.55 -3.47
N GLN A 298 2.98 24.73 -4.67
CA GLN A 298 2.34 24.45 -5.94
C GLN A 298 1.99 22.96 -6.08
N LEU A 299 2.96 22.08 -5.80
CA LEU A 299 2.78 20.63 -5.87
C LEU A 299 1.73 20.13 -4.88
N MET A 300 1.73 20.66 -3.65
CA MET A 300 0.73 20.34 -2.64
C MET A 300 -0.68 20.69 -3.11
N ARG A 301 -0.88 21.90 -3.66
CA ARG A 301 -2.18 22.31 -4.23
C ARG A 301 -2.64 21.38 -5.34
N VAL A 302 -1.74 20.99 -6.26
CA VAL A 302 -2.06 20.09 -7.37
C VAL A 302 -2.49 18.71 -6.85
N VAL A 303 -1.77 18.14 -5.88
CA VAL A 303 -2.13 16.85 -5.30
C VAL A 303 -3.52 16.89 -4.67
N ILE A 304 -3.77 17.88 -3.81
CA ILE A 304 -5.05 18.00 -3.13
C ILE A 304 -6.17 18.28 -4.12
N PHE A 305 -5.91 19.08 -5.15
CA PHE A 305 -6.87 19.37 -6.21
C PHE A 305 -7.30 18.12 -7.00
N VAL A 306 -6.41 17.14 -7.17
CA VAL A 306 -6.70 15.88 -7.88
C VAL A 306 -7.29 14.82 -6.96
N VAL A 307 -6.71 14.66 -5.76
CA VAL A 307 -7.07 13.53 -4.87
C VAL A 307 -8.39 13.77 -4.15
N THR A 308 -8.62 15.00 -3.67
CA THR A 308 -9.79 15.30 -2.83
C THR A 308 -11.13 15.09 -3.54
N PRO A 309 -11.34 15.57 -4.78
CA PRO A 309 -12.62 15.35 -5.47
C PRO A 309 -12.92 13.86 -5.69
N ILE A 310 -11.91 13.05 -5.98
CA ILE A 310 -12.06 11.61 -6.16
C ILE A 310 -12.51 10.94 -4.87
N LEU A 311 -11.85 11.26 -3.75
CA LEU A 311 -12.19 10.68 -2.46
C LEU A 311 -13.57 11.14 -1.99
N ILE A 312 -13.89 12.44 -2.05
CA ILE A 312 -15.20 12.95 -1.64
C ILE A 312 -16.30 12.37 -2.52
N TYR A 313 -16.10 12.32 -3.84
CA TYR A 313 -17.06 11.69 -4.75
C TYR A 313 -17.32 10.22 -4.34
N LEU A 314 -16.27 9.42 -4.14
CA LEU A 314 -16.40 8.03 -3.69
C LEU A 314 -17.14 7.91 -2.35
N GLY A 315 -16.96 8.84 -1.43
CA GLY A 315 -17.69 8.90 -0.17
C GLY A 315 -19.19 9.19 -0.35
N VAL A 316 -19.52 10.05 -1.30
CA VAL A 316 -20.92 10.41 -1.62
C VAL A 316 -21.66 9.24 -2.29
N VAL A 317 -21.02 8.58 -3.24
CA VAL A 317 -21.63 7.46 -3.99
C VAL A 317 -21.29 6.10 -3.39
N ALA A 318 -20.87 6.06 -2.12
CA ALA A 318 -20.38 4.83 -1.49
C ALA A 318 -21.41 3.68 -1.53
N GLU A 319 -22.69 3.98 -1.30
CA GLU A 319 -23.74 2.95 -1.31
C GLU A 319 -23.96 2.32 -2.69
N PRO A 320 -24.29 3.07 -3.77
CA PRO A 320 -24.43 2.48 -5.11
C PRO A 320 -23.08 1.89 -5.60
N PHE A 321 -21.95 2.44 -5.20
CA PHE A 321 -20.63 1.88 -5.52
C PHE A 321 -20.42 0.49 -4.89
N PHE A 322 -20.73 0.32 -3.61
CA PHE A 322 -20.61 -0.99 -2.94
C PHE A 322 -21.63 -1.99 -3.48
N ARG A 323 -22.88 -1.58 -3.70
CA ARG A 323 -23.92 -2.43 -4.24
C ARG A 323 -23.57 -2.93 -5.64
N TRP A 324 -23.12 -2.03 -6.52
CA TRP A 324 -22.70 -2.40 -7.86
C TRP A 324 -21.43 -3.24 -7.88
N LEU A 325 -20.41 -2.86 -7.10
CA LEU A 325 -19.09 -3.51 -7.14
C LEU A 325 -19.08 -4.83 -6.39
N LEU A 326 -19.65 -4.88 -5.16
CA LEU A 326 -19.50 -5.98 -4.21
C LEU A 326 -20.80 -6.69 -3.85
N THR A 327 -21.97 -6.15 -4.17
CA THR A 327 -23.33 -6.61 -3.80
C THR A 327 -23.82 -6.10 -2.43
N GLU A 328 -25.12 -6.30 -2.14
CA GLU A 328 -25.80 -5.79 -0.94
C GLU A 328 -25.22 -6.25 0.39
N LYS A 329 -24.66 -7.47 0.45
CA LYS A 329 -24.05 -8.01 1.69
C LYS A 329 -22.87 -7.17 2.22
N TRP A 330 -22.33 -6.26 1.40
CA TRP A 330 -21.24 -5.36 1.78
C TRP A 330 -21.71 -3.95 2.16
N LEU A 331 -23.02 -3.67 2.12
CA LEU A 331 -23.56 -2.35 2.51
C LEU A 331 -23.22 -1.95 3.95
N PRO A 332 -23.12 -2.88 4.95
CA PRO A 332 -22.63 -2.49 6.28
C PRO A 332 -21.21 -1.94 6.31
N ALA A 333 -20.38 -2.15 5.26
CA ALA A 333 -19.06 -1.56 5.14
C ALA A 333 -19.08 -0.10 4.63
N VAL A 334 -20.22 0.38 4.10
CA VAL A 334 -20.35 1.75 3.54
C VAL A 334 -20.01 2.83 4.56
N PRO A 335 -20.57 2.84 5.79
CA PRO A 335 -20.20 3.85 6.78
C PRO A 335 -18.71 3.79 7.15
N TYR A 336 -18.11 2.59 7.19
CA TYR A 336 -16.67 2.45 7.46
C TYR A 336 -15.84 3.07 6.33
N PHE A 337 -16.24 2.84 5.08
CA PHE A 337 -15.59 3.41 3.91
C PHE A 337 -15.67 4.95 3.90
N GLN A 338 -16.85 5.52 4.20
CA GLN A 338 -17.05 6.96 4.27
C GLN A 338 -16.16 7.61 5.32
N LEU A 339 -16.04 7.02 6.51
CA LEU A 339 -15.15 7.52 7.57
C LEU A 339 -13.67 7.37 7.19
N LEU A 340 -13.29 6.24 6.57
CA LEU A 340 -11.91 6.04 6.11
C LEU A 340 -11.53 7.01 4.99
N ILE A 341 -12.45 7.40 4.10
CA ILE A 341 -12.23 8.44 3.09
C ILE A 341 -11.86 9.78 3.72
N ILE A 342 -12.55 10.18 4.80
CA ILE A 342 -12.19 11.41 5.52
C ILE A 342 -10.75 11.33 6.01
N SER A 343 -10.36 10.19 6.59
CA SER A 343 -8.98 9.92 7.00
C SER A 343 -7.98 9.94 5.84
N GLY A 344 -8.37 9.35 4.71
CA GLY A 344 -7.57 9.24 3.48
C GLY A 344 -7.22 10.58 2.83
N ILE A 345 -8.08 11.60 2.96
CA ILE A 345 -7.81 12.96 2.45
C ILE A 345 -6.55 13.56 3.09
N PHE A 346 -6.29 13.26 4.36
CA PHE A 346 -5.14 13.78 5.10
C PHE A 346 -3.84 13.02 4.84
N TYR A 347 -3.92 11.79 4.34
CA TYR A 347 -2.76 10.93 4.10
C TYR A 347 -1.70 11.55 3.17
N PRO A 348 -2.02 12.06 1.97
CA PRO A 348 -1.01 12.72 1.14
C PRO A 348 -0.38 13.93 1.82
N ILE A 349 -1.18 14.73 2.52
CA ILE A 349 -0.72 15.98 3.16
C ILE A 349 0.37 15.67 4.19
N HIS A 350 0.12 14.73 5.10
CA HIS A 350 1.11 14.40 6.13
C HIS A 350 2.36 13.71 5.55
N GLN A 351 2.22 12.87 4.54
CA GLN A 351 3.36 12.19 3.90
C GLN A 351 4.25 13.16 3.13
N TYR A 352 3.68 14.14 2.42
CA TYR A 352 4.47 15.16 1.74
C TYR A 352 5.20 16.07 2.73
N ASN A 353 4.60 16.37 3.87
CA ASN A 353 5.29 17.10 4.93
C ASN A 353 6.49 16.31 5.49
N LEU A 354 6.36 14.99 5.68
CA LEU A 354 7.49 14.12 6.06
C LEU A 354 8.59 14.08 4.98
N ASN A 355 8.24 14.16 3.70
CA ASN A 355 9.22 14.19 2.62
C ASN A 355 10.10 15.46 2.67
N ILE A 356 9.58 16.59 3.13
CA ILE A 356 10.42 17.80 3.37
C ILE A 356 11.46 17.52 4.47
N CYS A 357 11.09 16.85 5.56
CA CYS A 357 12.05 16.47 6.58
C CYS A 357 13.16 15.57 6.03
N LYS A 358 12.80 14.61 5.15
CA LYS A 358 13.76 13.73 4.46
C LYS A 358 14.70 14.53 3.54
N LEU A 359 14.17 15.45 2.72
CA LEU A 359 14.92 16.29 1.81
C LEU A 359 15.94 17.18 2.53
N LYS A 360 15.56 17.70 3.69
CA LYS A 360 16.44 18.50 4.55
C LYS A 360 17.40 17.66 5.41
N GLY A 361 17.50 16.35 5.16
CA GLY A 361 18.42 15.45 5.88
C GLY A 361 18.05 15.19 7.34
N ARG A 362 16.84 15.60 7.78
CA ARG A 362 16.37 15.47 9.18
C ARG A 362 15.71 14.10 9.42
N SER A 363 16.48 13.04 9.23
CA SER A 363 16.02 11.66 9.51
C SER A 363 15.67 11.42 10.98
N ASP A 364 16.33 12.14 11.89
CA ASP A 364 16.00 12.18 13.32
C ASP A 364 14.55 12.62 13.57
N MET A 365 14.14 13.67 12.86
CA MET A 365 12.78 14.21 12.95
C MET A 365 11.75 13.26 12.34
N VAL A 366 12.07 12.65 11.19
CA VAL A 366 11.20 11.65 10.56
C VAL A 366 10.95 10.48 11.51
N LEU A 367 12.00 9.98 12.18
CA LEU A 367 11.86 8.89 13.15
C LEU A 367 10.97 9.30 14.32
N LYS A 368 11.20 10.48 14.93
CA LYS A 368 10.42 10.98 16.06
C LYS A 368 8.94 11.17 15.70
N LEU A 369 8.65 11.75 14.52
CA LEU A 369 7.28 11.97 14.06
C LEU A 369 6.57 10.65 13.74
N SER A 370 7.26 9.68 13.15
CA SER A 370 6.71 8.34 12.91
C SER A 370 6.45 7.58 14.22
N MET A 371 7.35 7.68 15.20
CA MET A 371 7.12 7.10 16.54
C MET A 371 5.92 7.75 17.23
N LEU A 372 5.81 9.07 17.18
CA LEU A 372 4.66 9.79 17.75
C LEU A 372 3.36 9.32 17.10
N GLN A 373 3.31 9.21 15.77
CA GLN A 373 2.15 8.68 15.05
C GLN A 373 1.79 7.27 15.53
N ASN A 374 2.78 6.39 15.65
CA ASN A 374 2.57 5.02 16.11
C ASN A 374 2.02 4.96 17.55
N ILE A 375 2.54 5.80 18.45
CA ILE A 375 2.02 5.92 19.82
C ILE A 375 0.58 6.43 19.81
N MET A 376 0.28 7.47 19.01
CA MET A 376 -1.09 7.98 18.88
C MET A 376 -2.05 6.92 18.35
N LEU A 377 -1.62 6.12 17.35
CA LEU A 377 -2.43 5.01 16.83
C LEU A 377 -2.70 3.95 17.90
N LEU A 378 -1.70 3.62 18.71
CA LEU A 378 -1.85 2.66 19.80
C LEU A 378 -2.80 3.18 20.87
N VAL A 379 -2.57 4.40 21.37
CA VAL A 379 -3.44 5.04 22.37
C VAL A 379 -4.87 5.18 21.83
N GLY A 380 -5.02 5.65 20.59
CA GLY A 380 -6.33 5.80 19.96
C GLY A 380 -7.07 4.48 19.77
N ALA A 381 -6.36 3.41 19.38
CA ALA A 381 -6.98 2.10 19.24
C ALA A 381 -7.51 1.58 20.59
N PHE A 382 -6.69 1.61 21.63
CA PHE A 382 -7.10 1.10 22.95
C PHE A 382 -8.12 1.95 23.67
N SER A 383 -8.04 3.29 23.59
CA SER A 383 -9.01 4.18 24.21
C SER A 383 -10.37 4.17 23.51
N ALA A 384 -10.39 3.90 22.20
CA ALA A 384 -11.61 3.94 21.41
C ALA A 384 -12.40 2.63 21.38
N ILE A 385 -11.85 1.51 21.89
CA ILE A 385 -12.54 0.20 21.96
C ILE A 385 -13.89 0.34 22.70
N TRP A 386 -13.93 1.09 23.78
CA TRP A 386 -15.12 1.29 24.59
C TRP A 386 -16.29 1.99 23.86
N PHE A 387 -15.99 2.69 22.77
CA PHE A 387 -16.98 3.38 21.93
C PHE A 387 -17.37 2.57 20.70
N GLY A 388 -17.08 1.26 20.71
CA GLY A 388 -17.38 0.35 19.59
C GLY A 388 -16.54 0.60 18.35
N ILE A 389 -16.90 -0.05 17.23
CA ILE A 389 -16.11 0.04 15.99
C ILE A 389 -16.09 1.44 15.39
N TYR A 390 -17.18 2.20 15.56
CA TYR A 390 -17.22 3.59 15.11
C TYR A 390 -16.26 4.47 15.91
N GLY A 391 -16.08 4.22 17.20
CA GLY A 391 -15.06 4.88 18.01
C GLY A 391 -13.66 4.68 17.46
N LEU A 392 -13.33 3.45 17.04
CA LEU A 392 -12.05 3.15 16.39
C LEU A 392 -11.89 3.91 15.06
N LEU A 393 -12.93 3.99 14.23
CA LEU A 393 -12.88 4.74 12.97
C LEU A 393 -12.72 6.25 13.20
N TYR A 394 -13.45 6.82 14.16
CA TYR A 394 -13.28 8.23 14.54
C TYR A 394 -11.89 8.52 15.11
N SER A 395 -11.32 7.59 15.90
CA SER A 395 -9.95 7.76 16.40
C SER A 395 -8.92 7.84 15.27
N LEU A 396 -9.08 7.04 14.19
CA LEU A 396 -8.23 7.13 13.00
C LEU A 396 -8.32 8.51 12.34
N ILE A 397 -9.52 9.07 12.21
CA ILE A 397 -9.72 10.40 11.63
C ILE A 397 -9.00 11.46 12.50
N VAL A 398 -9.26 11.47 13.79
CA VAL A 398 -8.66 12.42 14.74
C VAL A 398 -7.13 12.33 14.69
N ILE A 399 -6.57 11.13 14.75
CA ILE A 399 -5.12 10.91 14.71
C ILE A 399 -4.53 11.39 13.39
N ASN A 400 -5.15 11.09 12.23
CA ASN A 400 -4.64 11.55 10.94
C ASN A 400 -4.72 13.08 10.78
N ILE A 401 -5.72 13.72 11.34
CA ILE A 401 -5.80 15.18 11.41
C ILE A 401 -4.66 15.73 12.28
N LEU A 402 -4.52 15.22 13.51
CA LEU A 402 -3.51 15.70 14.45
C LEU A 402 -2.09 15.51 13.91
N ILE A 403 -1.77 14.33 13.37
CA ILE A 403 -0.44 14.09 12.81
C ILE A 403 -0.16 14.93 11.56
N THR A 404 -1.19 15.25 10.78
CA THR A 404 -1.08 16.19 9.65
C THR A 404 -0.67 17.58 10.14
N PHE A 405 -1.32 18.10 11.17
CA PHE A 405 -0.96 19.38 11.76
C PHE A 405 0.44 19.38 12.38
N ILE A 406 0.80 18.31 13.09
CA ILE A 406 2.13 18.16 13.69
C ILE A 406 3.20 18.12 12.60
N ASN A 407 3.02 17.29 11.56
CA ASN A 407 3.99 17.20 10.46
C ASN A 407 4.10 18.52 9.68
N ALA A 408 2.98 19.22 9.46
CA ALA A 408 2.93 20.52 8.82
C ALA A 408 3.66 21.61 9.62
N TYR A 409 3.57 21.56 10.94
CA TYR A 409 4.29 22.48 11.83
C TYR A 409 5.81 22.29 11.72
N PHE A 410 6.28 21.04 11.83
CA PHE A 410 7.72 20.77 11.79
C PHE A 410 8.32 20.98 10.40
N SER A 411 7.67 20.52 9.34
CA SER A 411 8.13 20.77 7.96
C SER A 411 8.09 22.25 7.61
N GLY A 412 7.06 22.95 8.08
CA GLY A 412 6.90 24.38 7.86
C GLY A 412 8.00 25.23 8.44
N LYS A 413 8.58 24.81 9.58
CA LYS A 413 9.77 25.47 10.16
C LYS A 413 11.02 25.33 9.29
N LEU A 414 11.14 24.22 8.58
CA LEU A 414 12.34 23.92 7.77
C LEU A 414 12.41 24.74 6.48
N ILE A 415 11.27 25.10 5.88
CA ILE A 415 11.19 25.79 4.59
C ILE A 415 10.41 27.11 4.63
N GLY A 416 10.06 27.60 5.82
CA GLY A 416 9.27 28.83 5.99
C GLY A 416 7.86 28.77 5.41
N TYR A 417 7.27 27.55 5.26
CA TYR A 417 5.91 27.32 4.79
C TYR A 417 5.00 26.90 5.95
N ASN A 418 4.69 27.85 6.80
CA ASN A 418 3.97 27.63 8.06
C ASN A 418 2.59 27.01 7.86
N LEU A 419 2.07 26.37 8.90
CA LEU A 419 0.73 25.74 8.93
C LEU A 419 -0.36 26.66 8.39
N LYS A 420 -0.36 27.97 8.75
CA LYS A 420 -1.32 28.97 8.27
C LYS A 420 -1.29 29.09 6.74
N ASN A 421 -0.09 29.06 6.14
CA ASN A 421 0.07 29.14 4.69
C ASN A 421 -0.39 27.85 4.02
N GLN A 422 -0.09 26.68 4.61
CA GLN A 422 -0.60 25.39 4.12
C GLN A 422 -2.12 25.35 4.16
N LEU A 423 -2.74 25.75 5.25
CA LEU A 423 -4.21 25.83 5.37
C LEU A 423 -4.80 26.80 4.34
N LYS A 424 -4.21 27.98 4.15
CA LYS A 424 -4.68 28.96 3.16
C LYS A 424 -4.66 28.40 1.71
N ASP A 425 -3.73 27.53 1.42
CA ASP A 425 -3.61 26.91 0.08
C ASP A 425 -4.50 25.67 -0.08
N ILE A 426 -4.75 24.92 0.99
CA ILE A 426 -5.50 23.65 0.95
C ILE A 426 -7.00 23.85 1.23
N LEU A 427 -7.35 24.68 2.20
CA LEU A 427 -8.72 24.84 2.68
C LEU A 427 -9.74 25.26 1.59
N PRO A 428 -9.42 26.17 0.67
CA PRO A 428 -10.35 26.52 -0.40
C PRO A 428 -10.71 25.32 -1.29
N ILE A 429 -9.72 24.42 -1.55
CA ILE A 429 -9.94 23.21 -2.34
C ILE A 429 -10.82 22.22 -1.57
N LEU A 430 -10.54 22.01 -0.27
CA LEU A 430 -11.34 21.14 0.58
C LEU A 430 -12.78 21.63 0.70
N LEU A 431 -12.98 22.92 1.01
CA LEU A 431 -14.31 23.51 1.16
C LEU A 431 -15.14 23.42 -0.14
N LEU A 432 -14.54 23.69 -1.29
CA LEU A 432 -15.21 23.53 -2.58
C LEU A 432 -15.70 22.09 -2.77
N ASN A 433 -14.83 21.11 -2.54
CA ASN A 433 -15.16 19.69 -2.70
C ASN A 433 -16.21 19.22 -1.70
N VAL A 434 -16.15 19.69 -0.45
CA VAL A 434 -17.16 19.38 0.59
C VAL A 434 -18.51 19.96 0.19
N LEU A 435 -18.56 21.22 -0.30
CA LEU A 435 -19.81 21.85 -0.77
C LEU A 435 -20.42 21.08 -1.95
N ILE A 436 -19.61 20.73 -2.95
CA ILE A 436 -20.08 19.93 -4.08
C ILE A 436 -20.51 18.55 -3.59
N GLY A 437 -19.75 17.93 -2.68
CA GLY A 437 -20.08 16.64 -2.07
C GLY A 437 -21.45 16.68 -1.37
N ILE A 438 -21.73 17.71 -0.59
CA ILE A 438 -23.05 17.89 0.05
C ILE A 438 -24.17 18.02 -1.00
N ILE A 439 -23.97 18.80 -2.04
CA ILE A 439 -24.96 18.93 -3.14
C ILE A 439 -25.22 17.57 -3.77
N PHE A 440 -24.17 16.83 -4.14
CA PHE A 440 -24.33 15.51 -4.75
C PHE A 440 -24.90 14.46 -3.78
N TYR A 441 -24.63 14.56 -2.49
CA TYR A 441 -25.24 13.71 -1.47
C TYR A 441 -26.77 13.89 -1.43
N PHE A 442 -27.26 15.14 -1.46
CA PHE A 442 -28.69 15.42 -1.55
C PHE A 442 -29.29 14.98 -2.88
N LEU A 443 -28.58 15.19 -4.01
CA LEU A 443 -29.00 14.69 -5.33
C LEU A 443 -29.07 13.17 -5.34
N GLN A 444 -28.11 12.49 -4.68
CA GLN A 444 -28.09 11.04 -4.56
C GLN A 444 -29.35 10.52 -3.86
N ILE A 445 -29.72 11.10 -2.71
CA ILE A 445 -30.86 10.68 -1.92
C ILE A 445 -32.20 10.99 -2.60
N ARG A 446 -32.28 12.09 -3.37
CA ARG A 446 -33.57 12.56 -3.88
C ARG A 446 -33.88 12.11 -5.31
N TRP A 447 -32.85 12.01 -6.16
CA TRP A 447 -33.01 11.84 -7.60
C TRP A 447 -32.23 10.68 -8.18
N LEU A 448 -30.93 10.59 -7.85
CA LEU A 448 -30.01 9.65 -8.47
C LEU A 448 -30.23 8.20 -8.01
N TYR A 449 -30.81 7.97 -6.83
CA TYR A 449 -31.14 6.63 -6.34
C TYR A 449 -32.16 5.89 -7.21
N LYS A 450 -32.92 6.63 -8.05
CA LYS A 450 -33.90 6.04 -9.00
C LYS A 450 -33.25 5.38 -10.21
N PHE A 451 -32.00 5.71 -10.49
CA PHE A 451 -31.26 5.09 -11.59
C PHE A 451 -30.61 3.77 -11.16
N PRO A 452 -30.43 2.83 -12.11
CA PRO A 452 -29.57 1.66 -11.86
C PRO A 452 -28.19 2.11 -11.38
N ASP A 453 -27.60 1.36 -10.44
CA ASP A 453 -26.35 1.77 -9.76
C ASP A 453 -25.24 2.19 -10.74
N LEU A 454 -24.99 1.43 -11.82
CA LEU A 454 -23.98 1.77 -12.81
C LEU A 454 -24.26 3.11 -13.52
N LEU A 455 -25.52 3.35 -13.93
CA LEU A 455 -25.91 4.60 -14.58
C LEU A 455 -25.78 5.77 -13.61
N ASN A 456 -26.20 5.56 -12.36
CA ASN A 456 -26.04 6.52 -11.28
C ASN A 456 -24.55 6.92 -11.13
N LEU A 457 -23.63 5.95 -11.03
CA LEU A 457 -22.20 6.18 -10.91
C LEU A 457 -21.64 6.97 -12.10
N ILE A 458 -22.03 6.61 -13.33
CA ILE A 458 -21.54 7.30 -14.54
C ILE A 458 -22.05 8.75 -14.60
N VAL A 459 -23.35 8.96 -14.41
CA VAL A 459 -23.95 10.30 -14.48
C VAL A 459 -23.41 11.20 -13.38
N SER A 460 -23.33 10.67 -12.15
CA SER A 460 -22.86 11.45 -11.00
C SER A 460 -21.36 11.78 -11.08
N VAL A 461 -20.48 10.92 -11.60
CA VAL A 461 -19.05 11.23 -11.72
C VAL A 461 -18.83 12.34 -12.75
N ILE A 462 -19.52 12.26 -13.89
CA ILE A 462 -19.43 13.29 -14.94
C ILE A 462 -19.94 14.62 -14.40
N GLY A 463 -21.14 14.63 -13.78
CA GLY A 463 -21.70 15.82 -13.18
C GLY A 463 -20.82 16.44 -12.10
N PHE A 464 -20.30 15.60 -11.18
CA PHE A 464 -19.41 16.05 -10.11
C PHE A 464 -18.14 16.70 -10.68
N LEU A 465 -17.46 16.05 -11.62
CA LEU A 465 -16.24 16.56 -12.22
C LEU A 465 -16.47 17.84 -13.04
N VAL A 466 -17.56 17.90 -13.81
CA VAL A 466 -17.90 19.10 -14.60
C VAL A 466 -18.15 20.29 -13.67
N ILE A 467 -18.99 20.12 -12.66
CA ILE A 467 -19.30 21.19 -11.69
C ILE A 467 -18.05 21.61 -10.93
N TYR A 468 -17.24 20.64 -10.48
CA TYR A 468 -15.99 20.92 -9.78
C TYR A 468 -15.03 21.76 -10.61
N LEU A 469 -14.75 21.32 -11.84
CA LEU A 469 -13.84 22.03 -12.74
C LEU A 469 -14.42 23.40 -13.12
N PHE A 470 -15.71 23.48 -13.45
CA PHE A 470 -16.36 24.74 -13.79
C PHE A 470 -16.24 25.78 -12.67
N ILE A 471 -16.60 25.41 -11.42
CA ILE A 471 -16.50 26.33 -10.30
C ILE A 471 -15.04 26.70 -10.01
N ALA A 472 -14.12 25.71 -10.05
CA ALA A 472 -12.69 25.97 -9.83
C ALA A 472 -12.12 26.97 -10.84
N PHE A 473 -12.55 26.89 -12.12
CA PHE A 473 -12.21 27.87 -13.18
C PHE A 473 -12.88 29.23 -12.93
N ALA A 474 -14.17 29.24 -12.60
CA ALA A 474 -14.94 30.48 -12.39
C ALA A 474 -14.37 31.33 -11.26
N ILE A 475 -14.01 30.72 -10.15
CA ILE A 475 -13.38 31.41 -8.99
C ILE A 475 -11.86 31.61 -9.14
N ARG A 476 -11.29 31.25 -10.29
CA ARG A 476 -9.87 31.37 -10.61
C ARG A 476 -8.95 30.82 -9.51
N MET A 477 -9.21 29.57 -9.08
CA MET A 477 -8.39 28.95 -8.04
C MET A 477 -6.90 29.00 -8.40
N LYS A 478 -6.02 29.29 -7.44
CA LYS A 478 -4.57 29.38 -7.62
C LYS A 478 -3.98 28.16 -8.33
N VAL A 479 -4.49 26.97 -8.04
CA VAL A 479 -4.01 25.73 -8.64
C VAL A 479 -4.18 25.71 -10.16
N ILE A 480 -5.20 26.36 -10.72
CA ILE A 480 -5.41 26.44 -12.16
C ILE A 480 -4.32 27.28 -12.81
N ASN A 481 -3.95 28.40 -12.19
CA ASN A 481 -2.82 29.21 -12.66
C ASN A 481 -1.50 28.43 -12.56
N ASP A 482 -1.31 27.63 -11.49
CA ASP A 482 -0.15 26.75 -11.34
C ASP A 482 -0.10 25.74 -12.50
N LEU A 483 -1.20 25.04 -12.83
CA LEU A 483 -1.27 24.07 -13.93
C LEU A 483 -1.03 24.72 -15.30
N MET A 484 -1.60 25.92 -15.55
CA MET A 484 -1.36 26.64 -16.79
C MET A 484 0.09 27.11 -16.96
N SER A 485 0.77 27.43 -15.86
CA SER A 485 2.18 27.84 -15.87
C SER A 485 3.14 26.70 -16.29
N TYR A 486 2.78 25.44 -15.98
CA TYR A 486 3.52 24.26 -16.43
C TYR A 486 3.35 23.94 -17.92
N ARG A 487 2.24 24.38 -18.54
CA ARG A 487 1.99 24.18 -19.98
C ARG A 487 2.74 25.18 -20.85
N ARG A 488 3.17 26.31 -20.30
CA ARG A 488 3.89 27.39 -21.03
C ARG A 488 5.42 27.25 -20.99
N LYS A 489 5.95 26.27 -20.26
CA LYS A 489 7.36 25.89 -20.22
C LYS A 489 7.57 24.52 -20.88
#